data_51e0253ee5e961f719a149f953cfbe86
#
_entry.id   51e0253ee5e961f719a149f953cfbe86
#
_cell.length_a   1.000
_cell.length_b   1.000
_cell.length_c   1.000
_cell.angle_alpha   90.00
_cell.angle_beta   90.00
_cell.angle_gamma   90.00
#
_symmetry.space_group_name_H-M   'P 1'
#
loop_
_entity.id
_entity.type
_entity.pdbx_description
1 polymer ?
#
loop_
_entity_poly.entity_id
_entity_poly.type
_entity_poly.pdbx_seq_one_letter_code
_entity_poly.pdbx_strand_id
1 'polypeptide(L)'
;CYDHPDSLSRVLSIRDDFNPNLDVAGVFIDTYSDKQNGFFFGITSRGVQLDAKIFNQDFNNLFNLVWNSKVSINEKGWFAELKIPYSALRFPKTKIQNWNINFARQISRFREESTWQPVNPDLENYLLESGKVNGIENITPPLRLAFIPFLSSYYSFSTVSYTHLRAHETET
;
A
#
# COMPACT_ATOMS: atom_id res chain seq x y z
N CYS A 1 -1.37 -19.19 10.35
CA CYS A 1 -0.12 -18.97 11.11
C CYS A 1 -0.14 -19.80 12.39
N TYR A 2 0.61 -20.90 12.43
CA TYR A 2 0.75 -21.71 13.65
C TYR A 2 1.64 -20.96 14.63
N ASP A 3 1.11 -20.67 15.80
CA ASP A 3 1.82 -19.98 16.87
C ASP A 3 1.06 -20.11 18.20
N HIS A 4 1.76 -19.96 19.33
CA HIS A 4 1.08 -19.93 20.61
C HIS A 4 0.39 -18.58 20.78
N PRO A 5 -0.91 -18.52 21.10
CA PRO A 5 -1.68 -17.27 21.17
C PRO A 5 -1.07 -16.19 22.08
N ASP A 6 -0.48 -16.63 23.19
CA ASP A 6 0.16 -15.73 24.17
C ASP A 6 1.49 -15.15 23.68
N SER A 7 2.05 -15.71 22.59
CA SER A 7 3.30 -15.25 22.00
C SER A 7 3.10 -14.18 20.91
N LEU A 8 1.85 -13.89 20.56
CA LEU A 8 1.53 -12.91 19.53
C LEU A 8 1.81 -11.49 20.02
N SER A 9 2.34 -10.67 19.12
CA SER A 9 2.56 -9.26 19.38
C SER A 9 1.27 -8.56 19.79
N ARG A 10 1.33 -7.84 20.93
CA ARG A 10 0.23 -7.01 21.42
C ARG A 10 0.39 -5.53 21.08
N VAL A 11 1.38 -5.21 20.26
CA VAL A 11 1.66 -3.84 19.84
C VAL A 11 0.45 -3.33 19.04
N LEU A 12 -0.02 -2.16 19.43
CA LEU A 12 -1.04 -1.42 18.67
C LEU A 12 -0.33 -0.66 17.55
N SER A 13 -0.92 -0.70 16.38
CA SER A 13 -0.42 0.02 15.21
C SER A 13 -1.57 0.72 14.48
N ILE A 14 -1.22 1.65 13.64
CA ILE A 14 -2.15 2.27 12.70
C ILE A 14 -2.05 1.56 11.35
N ARG A 15 -3.00 1.82 10.46
CA ARG A 15 -2.95 1.32 9.08
C ARG A 15 -1.64 1.71 8.43
N ASP A 16 -1.07 0.78 7.65
CA ASP A 16 0.15 0.94 6.86
C ASP A 16 1.41 1.26 7.69
N ASP A 17 1.39 0.90 8.99
CA ASP A 17 2.57 0.91 9.85
C ASP A 17 3.37 -0.39 9.67
N PHE A 18 4.44 -0.33 8.87
CA PHE A 18 5.36 -1.45 8.60
C PHE A 18 6.38 -1.64 9.72
N ASN A 19 5.92 -1.71 10.97
CA ASN A 19 6.76 -1.83 12.15
C ASN A 19 7.26 -3.28 12.31
N PRO A 20 8.58 -3.51 12.51
CA PRO A 20 9.14 -4.85 12.71
C PRO A 20 8.69 -5.54 14.01
N ASN A 21 8.07 -4.83 14.93
CA ASN A 21 7.54 -5.40 16.17
C ASN A 21 6.11 -5.94 16.05
N LEU A 22 5.57 -6.03 14.84
CA LEU A 22 4.25 -6.57 14.55
C LEU A 22 4.36 -8.01 14.03
N ASP A 23 3.41 -8.85 14.40
CA ASP A 23 3.20 -10.13 13.73
C ASP A 23 2.29 -9.89 12.53
N VAL A 24 2.82 -10.13 11.34
CA VAL A 24 2.13 -9.85 10.07
C VAL A 24 2.06 -11.10 9.22
N ALA A 25 0.95 -11.31 8.54
CA ALA A 25 0.85 -12.22 7.40
C ALA A 25 0.36 -11.44 6.19
N GLY A 26 0.94 -11.70 5.03
CA GLY A 26 0.61 -10.96 3.82
C GLY A 26 0.85 -11.73 2.54
N VAL A 27 0.47 -11.10 1.45
CA VAL A 27 0.63 -11.62 0.10
C VAL A 27 1.16 -10.53 -0.81
N PHE A 28 2.17 -10.86 -1.58
CA PHE A 28 2.67 -10.11 -2.71
C PHE A 28 1.96 -10.58 -3.96
N ILE A 29 1.48 -9.68 -4.79
CA ILE A 29 0.76 -9.99 -6.03
C ILE A 29 1.37 -9.18 -7.17
N ASP A 30 1.95 -9.88 -8.14
CA ASP A 30 2.40 -9.31 -9.40
C ASP A 30 1.39 -9.67 -10.50
N THR A 31 0.59 -8.70 -10.88
CA THR A 31 -0.49 -8.86 -11.85
C THR A 31 -0.06 -8.72 -13.30
N TYR A 32 1.17 -8.25 -13.53
CA TYR A 32 1.76 -8.08 -14.87
C TYR A 32 2.76 -9.17 -15.20
N SER A 33 3.16 -9.99 -14.23
CA SER A 33 4.24 -10.98 -14.34
C SER A 33 5.56 -10.37 -14.84
N ASP A 34 5.82 -9.12 -14.48
CA ASP A 34 7.02 -8.38 -14.88
C ASP A 34 8.10 -8.33 -13.79
N LYS A 35 7.78 -8.85 -12.60
CA LYS A 35 8.66 -8.91 -11.42
C LYS A 35 9.13 -7.54 -10.92
N GLN A 36 8.50 -6.48 -11.39
CA GLN A 36 8.81 -5.10 -11.05
C GLN A 36 7.61 -4.36 -10.45
N ASN A 37 6.41 -4.65 -10.97
CA ASN A 37 5.18 -4.02 -10.55
C ASN A 37 4.33 -4.98 -9.73
N GLY A 38 3.95 -4.60 -8.53
CA GLY A 38 3.14 -5.44 -7.69
C GLY A 38 2.39 -4.69 -6.61
N PHE A 39 1.72 -5.48 -5.79
CA PHE A 39 0.99 -5.03 -4.63
C PHE A 39 1.33 -5.91 -3.44
N PHE A 40 1.38 -5.31 -2.29
CA PHE A 40 1.41 -6.01 -1.02
C PHE A 40 0.10 -5.79 -0.28
N PHE A 41 -0.44 -6.85 0.29
CA PHE A 41 -1.57 -6.82 1.21
C PHE A 41 -1.21 -7.64 2.44
N GLY A 42 -1.16 -7.00 3.58
CA GLY A 42 -0.82 -7.60 4.83
C GLY A 42 -1.84 -7.29 5.93
N ILE A 43 -1.86 -8.13 6.92
CA ILE A 43 -2.68 -7.93 8.12
C ILE A 43 -1.88 -8.32 9.34
N THR A 44 -1.97 -7.51 10.38
CA THR A 44 -1.36 -7.86 11.67
C THR A 44 -2.20 -8.89 12.40
N SER A 45 -1.61 -9.58 13.37
CA SER A 45 -2.33 -10.47 14.28
C SER A 45 -3.46 -9.76 15.07
N ARG A 46 -3.45 -8.43 15.09
CA ARG A 46 -4.47 -7.58 15.73
C ARG A 46 -5.52 -7.04 14.74
N GLY A 47 -5.44 -7.41 13.46
CA GLY A 47 -6.41 -7.03 12.45
C GLY A 47 -6.15 -5.68 11.77
N VAL A 48 -4.98 -5.08 11.95
CA VAL A 48 -4.62 -3.86 11.25
C VAL A 48 -4.13 -4.18 9.85
N GLN A 49 -4.69 -3.50 8.86
CA GLN A 49 -4.35 -3.67 7.46
C GLN A 49 -3.09 -2.92 7.09
N LEU A 50 -2.29 -3.55 6.23
CA LEU A 50 -1.11 -2.99 5.60
C LEU A 50 -1.26 -3.16 4.10
N ASP A 51 -1.13 -2.11 3.32
CA ASP A 51 -1.08 -2.24 1.87
C ASP A 51 -0.02 -1.31 1.26
N ALA A 52 0.60 -1.78 0.22
CA ALA A 52 1.57 -1.01 -0.53
C ALA A 52 1.51 -1.35 -2.02
N LYS A 53 1.87 -0.37 -2.83
CA LYS A 53 2.20 -0.58 -4.23
C LYS A 53 3.70 -0.73 -4.36
N ILE A 54 4.13 -1.73 -5.11
CA ILE A 54 5.53 -2.01 -5.37
C ILE A 54 5.88 -1.56 -6.78
N PHE A 55 6.97 -0.85 -6.91
CA PHE A 55 7.54 -0.48 -8.20
C PHE A 55 9.08 -0.49 -8.11
N ASN A 56 9.74 -1.30 -8.92
CA ASN A 56 11.20 -1.47 -8.91
C ASN A 56 11.78 -1.67 -7.50
N GLN A 57 11.15 -2.54 -6.69
CA GLN A 57 11.51 -2.83 -5.30
C GLN A 57 11.10 -1.76 -4.28
N ASP A 58 10.76 -0.55 -4.70
CA ASP A 58 10.27 0.49 -3.81
C ASP A 58 8.84 0.21 -3.34
N PHE A 59 8.63 0.30 -2.03
CA PHE A 59 7.33 0.17 -1.39
C PHE A 59 6.68 1.54 -1.20
N ASN A 60 5.59 1.80 -1.90
CA ASN A 60 4.77 2.97 -1.67
C ASN A 60 3.57 2.60 -0.78
N ASN A 61 3.70 2.81 0.52
CA ASN A 61 2.67 2.58 1.53
C ASN A 61 1.70 3.75 1.72
N LEU A 62 1.87 4.84 0.97
CA LEU A 62 0.90 5.95 0.93
C LEU A 62 -0.28 5.67 -0.02
N PHE A 63 -0.24 4.54 -0.70
CA PHE A 63 -1.23 4.14 -1.67
C PHE A 63 -2.30 3.27 -1.02
N ASN A 64 -3.32 3.90 -0.45
CA ASN A 64 -4.41 3.22 0.24
C ASN A 64 -5.35 2.50 -0.73
N LEU A 65 -5.55 1.22 -0.52
CA LEU A 65 -6.47 0.37 -1.27
C LEU A 65 -7.71 0.01 -0.44
N VAL A 66 -8.83 -0.19 -1.12
CA VAL A 66 -10.07 -0.63 -0.46
C VAL A 66 -10.21 -2.14 -0.59
N TRP A 67 -10.04 -2.84 0.52
CA TRP A 67 -10.16 -4.28 0.63
C TRP A 67 -10.61 -4.69 2.03
N ASN A 68 -10.99 -5.95 2.21
CA ASN A 68 -11.50 -6.43 3.49
C ASN A 68 -10.61 -7.53 4.04
N SER A 69 -10.54 -7.60 5.34
CA SER A 69 -9.79 -8.63 6.04
C SER A 69 -10.46 -9.01 7.36
N LYS A 70 -10.15 -10.20 7.84
CA LYS A 70 -10.58 -10.69 9.14
C LYS A 70 -9.49 -11.53 9.77
N VAL A 71 -9.32 -11.38 11.07
CA VAL A 71 -8.40 -12.18 11.87
C VAL A 71 -9.20 -12.94 12.92
N SER A 72 -8.81 -14.18 13.15
CA SER A 72 -9.27 -14.99 14.28
C SER A 72 -8.08 -15.67 14.95
N ILE A 73 -8.15 -15.81 16.25
CA ILE A 73 -7.11 -16.43 17.08
C ILE A 73 -7.72 -17.62 17.81
N ASN A 74 -7.04 -18.76 17.80
CA ASN A 74 -7.41 -19.94 18.59
C ASN A 74 -6.16 -20.61 19.17
N GLU A 75 -6.33 -21.78 19.80
CA GLU A 75 -5.25 -22.53 20.46
C GLU A 75 -4.10 -22.93 19.52
N LYS A 76 -4.35 -23.04 18.21
CA LYS A 76 -3.36 -23.42 17.20
C LYS A 76 -2.58 -22.26 16.61
N GLY A 77 -2.99 -21.02 16.91
CA GLY A 77 -2.40 -19.83 16.36
C GLY A 77 -3.43 -18.81 15.89
N TRP A 78 -3.12 -18.10 14.85
CA TRP A 78 -4.00 -17.10 14.26
C TRP A 78 -4.23 -17.32 12.77
N PHE A 79 -5.39 -16.90 12.31
CA PHE A 79 -5.84 -17.04 10.94
C PHE A 79 -6.15 -15.68 10.38
N ALA A 80 -5.72 -15.45 9.16
CA ALA A 80 -5.97 -14.23 8.40
C ALA A 80 -6.73 -14.58 7.13
N GLU A 81 -7.84 -13.89 6.90
CA GLU A 81 -8.59 -13.93 5.65
C GLU A 81 -8.49 -12.57 4.99
N LEU A 82 -8.08 -12.53 3.73
CA LEU A 82 -7.96 -11.33 2.92
C LEU A 82 -8.89 -11.43 1.72
N LYS A 83 -9.81 -10.48 1.61
CA LYS A 83 -10.71 -10.34 0.44
C LYS A 83 -10.30 -9.11 -0.35
N ILE A 84 -9.52 -9.35 -1.40
CA ILE A 84 -8.96 -8.32 -2.27
C ILE A 84 -9.80 -8.25 -3.55
N PRO A 85 -10.63 -7.21 -3.73
CA PRO A 85 -11.44 -7.09 -4.94
C PRO A 85 -10.53 -6.75 -6.14
N TYR A 86 -10.91 -7.21 -7.32
CA TYR A 86 -10.19 -6.87 -8.56
C TYR A 86 -10.12 -5.35 -8.80
N SER A 87 -11.08 -4.60 -8.27
CA SER A 87 -11.05 -3.13 -8.30
C SER A 87 -9.88 -2.51 -7.54
N ALA A 88 -9.30 -3.22 -6.57
CA ALA A 88 -8.10 -2.77 -5.86
C ALA A 88 -6.82 -2.98 -6.68
N LEU A 89 -6.84 -3.84 -7.69
CA LEU A 89 -5.67 -4.24 -8.47
C LEU A 89 -5.65 -3.52 -9.83
N ARG A 90 -4.45 -3.39 -10.39
CA ARG A 90 -4.23 -3.04 -11.79
C ARG A 90 -3.66 -4.25 -12.49
N PHE A 91 -4.22 -4.60 -13.64
CA PHE A 91 -3.80 -5.76 -14.43
C PHE A 91 -4.08 -5.52 -15.92
N PRO A 92 -3.42 -6.25 -16.84
CA PRO A 92 -3.61 -6.08 -18.27
C PRO A 92 -5.00 -6.52 -18.71
N LYS A 93 -5.51 -5.91 -19.78
CA LYS A 93 -6.77 -6.31 -20.41
C LYS A 93 -6.56 -7.52 -21.31
N THR A 94 -6.38 -8.69 -20.70
CA THR A 94 -6.23 -9.97 -21.38
C THR A 94 -7.33 -10.93 -20.96
N LYS A 95 -7.69 -11.87 -21.82
CA LYS A 95 -8.72 -12.86 -21.52
C LYS A 95 -8.30 -13.83 -20.41
N ILE A 96 -7.04 -14.23 -20.45
CA ILE A 96 -6.38 -15.09 -19.47
C ILE A 96 -5.34 -14.24 -18.76
N GLN A 97 -5.35 -14.25 -17.44
CA GLN A 97 -4.39 -13.55 -16.62
C GLN A 97 -3.26 -14.47 -16.19
N ASN A 98 -2.04 -13.97 -16.26
CA ASN A 98 -0.85 -14.63 -15.74
C ASN A 98 -0.32 -13.80 -14.59
N TRP A 99 -0.64 -14.20 -13.38
CA TRP A 99 -0.20 -13.48 -12.18
C TRP A 99 0.81 -14.31 -11.40
N ASN A 100 1.65 -13.61 -10.65
CA ASN A 100 2.52 -14.26 -9.69
C ASN A 100 2.13 -13.83 -8.27
N ILE A 101 2.33 -14.72 -7.31
CA ILE A 101 2.12 -14.42 -5.89
C ILE A 101 3.26 -14.96 -5.04
N ASN A 102 3.50 -14.29 -3.92
CA ASN A 102 4.31 -14.83 -2.83
C ASN A 102 3.63 -14.52 -1.50
N PHE A 103 3.64 -15.47 -0.58
CA PHE A 103 3.14 -15.23 0.77
C PHE A 103 4.31 -14.90 1.68
N ALA A 104 4.08 -13.97 2.61
CA ALA A 104 5.06 -13.59 3.60
C ALA A 104 4.48 -13.61 5.01
N ARG A 105 5.33 -13.90 5.97
CA ARG A 105 5.02 -13.85 7.38
C ARG A 105 6.16 -13.18 8.13
N GLN A 106 5.86 -12.20 8.94
CA GLN A 106 6.76 -11.57 9.89
C GLN A 106 6.43 -12.06 11.30
N ILE A 107 7.43 -12.53 12.03
CA ILE A 107 7.33 -12.98 13.42
C ILE A 107 8.16 -12.05 14.29
N SER A 108 7.49 -11.13 14.96
CA SER A 108 8.13 -10.03 15.70
C SER A 108 9.11 -10.49 16.78
N ARG A 109 8.74 -11.50 17.56
CA ARG A 109 9.57 -11.99 18.67
C ARG A 109 10.90 -12.59 18.24
N PHE A 110 10.97 -13.13 17.02
CA PHE A 110 12.20 -13.69 16.47
C PHE A 110 12.90 -12.73 15.52
N ARG A 111 12.27 -11.61 15.17
CA ARG A 111 12.70 -10.72 14.09
C ARG A 111 12.92 -11.48 12.78
N GLU A 112 12.04 -12.44 12.54
CA GLU A 112 12.12 -13.35 11.41
C GLU A 112 11.04 -12.97 10.40
N GLU A 113 11.44 -13.00 9.13
CA GLU A 113 10.55 -12.97 8.00
C GLU A 113 10.68 -14.27 7.21
N SER A 114 9.55 -14.88 6.89
CA SER A 114 9.46 -16.11 6.12
C SER A 114 8.59 -15.87 4.91
N THR A 115 9.00 -16.41 3.77
CA THR A 115 8.25 -16.34 2.51
C THR A 115 7.98 -17.73 1.96
N TRP A 116 6.87 -17.89 1.24
CA TRP A 116 6.51 -19.18 0.61
C TRP A 116 7.52 -19.58 -0.45
N GLN A 117 7.83 -18.69 -1.36
CA GLN A 117 8.96 -18.84 -2.27
C GLN A 117 10.15 -18.07 -1.69
N PRO A 118 11.35 -18.66 -1.72
CA PRO A 118 12.53 -18.02 -1.12
C PRO A 118 12.83 -16.68 -1.80
N VAL A 119 13.09 -15.67 -1.01
CA VAL A 119 13.52 -14.36 -1.46
C VAL A 119 15.01 -14.24 -1.20
N ASN A 120 15.77 -13.78 -2.19
CA ASN A 120 17.17 -13.46 -1.98
C ASN A 120 17.28 -12.18 -1.13
N PRO A 121 17.84 -12.26 0.09
CA PRO A 121 17.95 -11.10 0.97
C PRO A 121 18.75 -9.94 0.39
N ASP A 122 19.74 -10.24 -0.47
CA ASP A 122 20.60 -9.23 -1.07
C ASP A 122 19.88 -8.38 -2.13
N LEU A 123 18.78 -8.90 -2.67
CA LEU A 123 18.01 -8.23 -3.73
C LEU A 123 16.75 -7.56 -3.20
N GLU A 124 16.29 -7.92 -2.01
CA GLU A 124 15.07 -7.42 -1.36
C GLU A 124 13.82 -7.36 -2.27
N ASN A 125 13.79 -8.23 -3.30
CA ASN A 125 12.71 -8.24 -4.28
C ASN A 125 11.80 -9.45 -4.10
N TYR A 126 10.68 -9.24 -3.44
CA TYR A 126 9.66 -10.26 -3.13
C TYR A 126 8.91 -10.79 -4.36
N LEU A 127 9.03 -10.14 -5.51
CA LEU A 127 8.33 -10.52 -6.73
C LEU A 127 9.17 -11.43 -7.65
N LEU A 128 10.49 -11.48 -7.47
CA LEU A 128 11.40 -12.21 -8.37
C LEU A 128 11.11 -13.70 -8.42
N GLU A 129 10.99 -14.33 -7.26
CA GLU A 129 10.83 -15.78 -7.10
C GLU A 129 9.38 -16.19 -6.79
N SER A 130 8.43 -15.31 -7.15
CA SER A 130 7.00 -15.54 -6.92
C SER A 130 6.46 -16.73 -7.70
N GLY A 131 5.56 -17.48 -7.08
CA GLY A 131 4.84 -18.60 -7.71
C GLY A 131 3.75 -18.12 -8.66
N LYS A 132 3.43 -18.91 -9.67
CA LYS A 132 2.41 -18.60 -10.68
C LYS A 132 0.99 -18.92 -10.19
N VAL A 133 0.06 -18.02 -10.51
CA VAL A 133 -1.38 -18.22 -10.33
C VAL A 133 -2.03 -18.46 -11.68
N ASN A 134 -2.72 -19.59 -11.80
CA ASN A 134 -3.45 -19.97 -13.01
C ASN A 134 -4.97 -19.95 -12.74
N GLY A 135 -5.76 -19.90 -13.82
CA GLY A 135 -7.22 -20.01 -13.72
C GLY A 135 -7.96 -18.70 -13.47
N ILE A 136 -7.28 -17.55 -13.56
CA ILE A 136 -7.93 -16.24 -13.53
C ILE A 136 -8.27 -15.84 -14.95
N GLU A 137 -9.56 -15.86 -15.29
CA GLU A 137 -10.04 -15.62 -16.63
C GLU A 137 -11.27 -14.71 -16.65
N ASN A 138 -11.51 -14.07 -17.80
CA ASN A 138 -12.72 -13.28 -18.07
C ASN A 138 -12.97 -12.14 -17.05
N ILE A 139 -11.90 -11.59 -16.49
CA ILE A 139 -11.96 -10.38 -15.66
C ILE A 139 -11.58 -9.15 -16.47
N THR A 140 -12.23 -8.04 -16.15
CA THR A 140 -11.97 -6.76 -16.82
C THR A 140 -11.34 -5.79 -15.84
N PRO A 141 -10.22 -5.13 -16.22
CA PRO A 141 -9.64 -4.11 -15.36
C PRO A 141 -10.66 -2.99 -15.10
N PRO A 142 -10.79 -2.54 -13.84
CA PRO A 142 -11.74 -1.50 -13.49
C PRO A 142 -11.34 -0.17 -14.14
N LEU A 143 -12.34 0.57 -14.63
CA LEU A 143 -12.15 1.95 -15.03
C LEU A 143 -12.00 2.81 -13.77
N ARG A 144 -10.85 3.45 -13.60
CA ARG A 144 -10.60 4.36 -12.49
C ARG A 144 -10.62 5.79 -12.99
N LEU A 145 -11.67 6.50 -12.64
CA LEU A 145 -11.78 7.94 -12.81
C LEU A 145 -11.69 8.57 -11.43
N ALA A 146 -10.66 9.36 -11.18
CA ALA A 146 -10.55 10.20 -10.00
C ALA A 146 -10.88 11.63 -10.42
N PHE A 147 -11.99 12.18 -9.91
CA PHE A 147 -12.29 13.60 -10.01
C PHE A 147 -11.79 14.28 -8.73
N ILE A 148 -10.81 15.13 -8.86
CA ILE A 148 -10.29 15.95 -7.78
C ILE A 148 -10.77 17.37 -8.04
N PRO A 149 -11.98 17.78 -7.59
CA PRO A 149 -12.43 19.16 -7.73
C PRO A 149 -11.54 20.05 -6.88
N PHE A 150 -11.06 21.12 -7.49
CA PHE A 150 -10.19 22.07 -6.84
C PHE A 150 -10.73 23.47 -7.13
N LEU A 151 -10.97 24.22 -6.08
CA LEU A 151 -11.43 25.60 -6.13
C LEU A 151 -10.40 26.50 -5.42
N SER A 152 -9.83 27.45 -6.13
CA SER A 152 -9.01 28.51 -5.53
C SER A 152 -9.63 29.88 -5.79
N SER A 153 -9.71 30.71 -4.74
CA SER A 153 -10.08 32.11 -4.88
C SER A 153 -8.99 32.98 -4.28
N TYR A 154 -8.61 34.02 -5.03
CA TYR A 154 -7.64 35.00 -4.56
C TYR A 154 -8.38 36.32 -4.37
N TYR A 155 -8.16 36.92 -3.22
CA TYR A 155 -8.65 38.25 -2.94
C TYR A 155 -7.46 39.16 -2.63
N SER A 156 -7.20 40.14 -3.49
CA SER A 156 -6.11 41.09 -3.28
C SER A 156 -6.66 42.50 -3.05
N PHE A 157 -6.31 43.10 -1.94
CA PHE A 157 -6.48 44.52 -1.69
C PHE A 157 -5.18 45.25 -1.97
N SER A 158 -5.18 46.17 -2.91
CA SER A 158 -4.10 47.12 -3.06
C SER A 158 -4.60 48.48 -2.59
N THR A 159 -4.11 48.96 -1.46
CA THR A 159 -4.24 50.36 -1.06
C THR A 159 -3.21 51.15 -1.84
N VAL A 160 -3.68 51.85 -2.88
CA VAL A 160 -2.85 52.83 -3.56
C VAL A 160 -2.88 54.12 -2.74
N SER A 161 -1.81 54.35 -2.00
CA SER A 161 -1.59 55.64 -1.34
C SER A 161 -0.92 56.58 -2.33
N TYR A 162 -1.68 57.51 -2.88
CA TYR A 162 -1.13 58.61 -3.64
C TYR A 162 -0.70 59.72 -2.68
N THR A 163 0.58 59.83 -2.38
CA THR A 163 1.18 61.02 -1.82
C THR A 163 1.88 61.81 -2.94
N HIS A 164 1.14 62.60 -3.63
CA HIS A 164 1.71 63.66 -4.46
C HIS A 164 1.24 64.99 -3.92
N LEU A 165 2.06 65.61 -3.11
CA LEU A 165 2.08 67.03 -2.88
C LEU A 165 3.52 67.52 -3.05
N ARG A 166 3.85 67.98 -4.25
CA ARG A 166 4.94 68.97 -4.47
C ARG A 166 4.35 70.14 -5.19
N ALA A 167 4.01 71.12 -4.41
CA ALA A 167 3.92 72.44 -4.92
C ALA A 167 5.33 73.00 -5.07
N HIS A 168 5.75 73.34 -6.30
CA HIS A 168 6.88 74.13 -6.54
C HIS A 168 6.37 75.56 -6.66
N GLU A 169 6.64 76.33 -5.65
CA GLU A 169 6.61 77.76 -5.78
C GLU A 169 7.94 78.26 -6.37
N THR A 170 7.88 78.85 -7.54
CA THR A 170 8.98 79.60 -8.13
C THR A 170 8.70 81.03 -7.83
N GLU A 171 9.49 81.60 -6.95
CA GLU A 171 9.60 83.07 -6.83
C GLU A 171 10.58 83.62 -7.84
N THR A 172 10.21 84.74 -8.42
CA THR A 172 10.92 85.63 -9.35
C THR A 172 12.23 86.15 -8.85
#